data_8f803eed675fb2ed9fe11117f325d882
#
_entry.id   8f803eed675fb2ed9fe11117f325d882
#
_cell.length_a   1.000
_cell.length_b   1.000
_cell.length_c   1.000
_cell.angle_alpha   90.00
_cell.angle_beta   90.00
_cell.angle_gamma   90.00
#
_symmetry.space_group_name_H-M   'P 1'
#
loop_
_entity.id
_entity.type
_entity.pdbx_description
1 polymer ?
#
loop_
_entity_poly.entity_id
_entity_poly.type
_entity_poly.pdbx_seq_one_letter_code
_entity_poly.pdbx_strand_id
1 'polypeptide(L)'
;MHQEQIENIQIYNDDCVKGMRTYLDAESIDVVVTSPPYNLGTRYKAYDDTIPRTDYLDWMETWATEIHRVLSDDGSLFLNIGAKPSDPGVPFEVLSRMQNHFALQNVIHWIKSIAIQKEDVGNYPHITGNIGVGHFKPINSPRFINDCHEYIFHLTKHQNVKLDRL
;
A
#
# COMPACT_ATOMS: atom_id res chain seq x y z
N MET A 1 -21.90 18.78 -24.42
CA MET A 1 -20.98 18.37 -23.35
C MET A 1 -21.86 17.86 -22.23
N HIS A 2 -21.99 16.53 -22.10
CA HIS A 2 -22.65 15.94 -20.94
C HIS A 2 -21.69 16.05 -19.77
N GLN A 3 -22.00 16.90 -18.79
CA GLN A 3 -21.42 16.81 -17.46
C GLN A 3 -22.03 15.53 -16.83
N GLU A 4 -21.30 14.43 -16.83
CA GLU A 4 -21.59 13.36 -15.88
C GLU A 4 -21.29 13.93 -14.48
N GLN A 5 -22.33 14.18 -13.74
CA GLN A 5 -22.28 14.51 -12.33
C GLN A 5 -21.84 13.25 -11.61
N ILE A 6 -20.61 13.24 -11.08
CA ILE A 6 -20.15 12.17 -10.19
C ILE A 6 -20.84 12.41 -8.85
N GLU A 7 -22.08 11.94 -8.71
CA GLU A 7 -22.95 12.21 -7.56
C GLU A 7 -22.56 11.46 -6.27
N ASN A 8 -21.51 10.60 -6.31
CA ASN A 8 -21.23 9.66 -5.21
C ASN A 8 -19.79 9.72 -4.66
N ILE A 9 -19.06 10.82 -4.81
CA ILE A 9 -17.72 10.97 -4.21
C ILE A 9 -17.82 11.92 -3.03
N GLN A 10 -17.38 11.45 -1.86
CA GLN A 10 -17.21 12.27 -0.65
C GLN A 10 -15.71 12.38 -0.32
N ILE A 11 -15.25 13.60 -0.09
CA ILE A 11 -13.85 13.89 0.25
C ILE A 11 -13.81 14.54 1.62
N TYR A 12 -13.08 13.93 2.55
CA TYR A 12 -12.85 14.44 3.89
C TYR A 12 -11.39 14.87 4.03
N ASN A 13 -11.14 16.12 4.40
CA ASN A 13 -9.80 16.65 4.69
C ASN A 13 -9.58 16.66 6.20
N ASP A 14 -9.22 15.53 6.78
CA ASP A 14 -8.98 15.36 8.22
C ASP A 14 -7.87 14.32 8.44
N ASP A 15 -7.42 14.16 9.69
CA ASP A 15 -6.66 12.98 10.12
C ASP A 15 -7.50 11.72 9.89
N CYS A 16 -6.89 10.66 9.35
CA CYS A 16 -7.63 9.48 8.92
C CYS A 16 -8.32 8.74 10.08
N VAL A 17 -7.69 8.64 11.24
CA VAL A 17 -8.26 7.97 12.42
C VAL A 17 -9.45 8.78 12.94
N LYS A 18 -9.25 10.10 13.11
CA LYS A 18 -10.30 11.01 13.53
C LYS A 18 -11.44 11.10 12.52
N GLY A 19 -11.11 11.16 11.23
CA GLY A 19 -12.09 11.21 10.14
C GLY A 19 -12.96 9.96 10.12
N MET A 20 -12.39 8.77 10.20
CA MET A 20 -13.15 7.53 10.28
C MET A 20 -14.10 7.51 11.48
N ARG A 21 -13.66 7.98 12.65
CA ARG A 21 -14.52 8.08 13.85
C ARG A 21 -15.68 9.05 13.70
N THR A 22 -15.44 10.14 12.97
CA THR A 22 -16.40 11.25 12.88
C THR A 22 -17.42 11.04 11.77
N TYR A 23 -17.00 10.46 10.64
CA TYR A 23 -17.78 10.49 9.41
C TYR A 23 -18.25 9.13 8.92
N LEU A 24 -17.69 8.03 9.45
CA LEU A 24 -18.02 6.69 8.99
C LEU A 24 -18.67 5.84 10.09
N ASP A 25 -19.80 5.26 9.78
CA ASP A 25 -20.47 4.29 10.63
C ASP A 25 -19.68 2.96 10.70
N ALA A 26 -19.92 2.17 11.74
CA ALA A 26 -19.40 0.83 11.81
C ALA A 26 -19.96 -0.03 10.67
N GLU A 27 -19.14 -0.91 10.11
CA GLU A 27 -19.54 -1.88 9.06
C GLU A 27 -20.17 -1.26 7.80
N SER A 28 -19.77 -0.02 7.48
CA SER A 28 -20.33 0.75 6.37
C SER A 28 -19.47 0.75 5.10
N ILE A 29 -18.27 0.17 5.16
CA ILE A 29 -17.29 0.20 4.07
C ILE A 29 -17.01 -1.22 3.59
N ASP A 30 -17.22 -1.48 2.32
CA ASP A 30 -16.97 -2.81 1.74
C ASP A 30 -15.52 -3.01 1.31
N VAL A 31 -14.84 -1.94 0.87
CA VAL A 31 -13.45 -2.02 0.40
C VAL A 31 -12.65 -0.82 0.87
N VAL A 32 -11.51 -1.10 1.50
CA VAL A 32 -10.49 -0.10 1.83
C VAL A 32 -9.24 -0.37 0.99
N VAL A 33 -8.75 0.64 0.29
CA VAL A 33 -7.48 0.59 -0.44
C VAL A 33 -6.61 1.74 0.03
N THR A 34 -5.40 1.43 0.50
CA THR A 34 -4.54 2.46 1.08
C THR A 34 -3.06 2.12 0.99
N SER A 35 -2.25 3.18 1.00
CA SER A 35 -0.79 3.15 1.05
C SER A 35 -0.34 4.20 2.08
N PRO A 36 -0.29 3.87 3.37
CA PRO A 36 0.14 4.79 4.42
C PRO A 36 1.64 5.13 4.25
N PRO A 37 2.17 6.14 4.97
CA PRO A 37 3.62 6.30 5.09
C PRO A 37 4.28 5.01 5.58
N TYR A 38 5.51 4.70 5.09
CA TYR A 38 6.16 3.39 5.34
C TYR A 38 7.27 3.44 6.40
N ASN A 39 7.46 4.58 7.07
CA ASN A 39 8.56 4.80 8.02
C ASN A 39 9.96 4.57 7.40
N LEU A 40 10.13 5.00 6.15
CA LEU A 40 11.37 4.87 5.38
C LEU A 40 12.21 6.15 5.36
N GLY A 41 11.79 7.20 6.08
CA GLY A 41 12.44 8.50 6.09
C GLY A 41 12.12 9.36 4.86
N THR A 42 10.96 9.17 4.24
CA THR A 42 10.47 9.99 3.14
C THR A 42 10.08 11.39 3.67
N ARG A 43 10.47 12.42 2.94
CA ARG A 43 10.12 13.80 3.32
C ARG A 43 8.69 14.13 2.90
N TYR A 44 7.79 14.18 3.87
CA TYR A 44 6.44 14.70 3.73
C TYR A 44 6.35 16.13 4.26
N LYS A 45 5.30 16.89 3.87
CA LYS A 45 5.11 18.28 4.35
C LYS A 45 4.61 18.34 5.80
N ALA A 46 3.75 17.40 6.20
CA ALA A 46 3.02 17.45 7.48
C ALA A 46 3.18 16.17 8.32
N TYR A 47 3.90 15.17 7.86
CA TYR A 47 4.12 13.91 8.55
C TYR A 47 5.62 13.63 8.69
N ASP A 48 6.04 13.24 9.88
CA ASP A 48 7.41 12.83 10.15
C ASP A 48 7.56 11.31 9.97
N ASP A 49 8.10 10.91 8.81
CA ASP A 49 8.34 9.50 8.45
C ASP A 49 9.60 8.91 9.10
N THR A 50 10.19 9.63 10.06
CA THR A 50 11.38 9.21 10.81
C THR A 50 11.10 8.90 12.29
N ILE A 51 9.84 8.87 12.69
CA ILE A 51 9.44 8.51 14.06
C ILE A 51 9.99 7.11 14.42
N PRO A 52 10.22 6.82 15.72
CA PRO A 52 10.65 5.51 16.16
C PRO A 52 9.76 4.39 15.60
N ARG A 53 10.36 3.27 15.22
CA ARG A 53 9.64 2.15 14.63
C ARG A 53 8.51 1.63 15.50
N THR A 54 8.70 1.60 16.82
CA THR A 54 7.66 1.22 17.78
C THR A 54 6.45 2.12 17.68
N ASP A 55 6.68 3.45 17.67
CA ASP A 55 5.61 4.45 17.62
C ASP A 55 4.84 4.38 16.29
N TYR A 56 5.58 4.13 15.20
CA TYR A 56 4.98 3.88 13.89
C TYR A 56 4.07 2.64 13.89
N LEU A 57 4.56 1.52 14.44
CA LEU A 57 3.78 0.29 14.52
C LEU A 57 2.57 0.41 15.45
N ASP A 58 2.67 1.15 16.54
CA ASP A 58 1.56 1.42 17.45
C ASP A 58 0.51 2.34 16.80
N TRP A 59 0.96 3.32 15.99
CA TRP A 59 0.06 4.11 15.16
C TRP A 59 -0.65 3.24 14.11
N MET A 60 0.06 2.33 13.44
CA MET A 60 -0.52 1.39 12.48
C MET A 60 -1.59 0.51 13.14
N GLU A 61 -1.39 0.09 14.38
CA GLU A 61 -2.38 -0.70 15.13
C GLU A 61 -3.62 0.11 15.52
N THR A 62 -3.43 1.37 15.92
CA THR A 62 -4.55 2.31 16.17
C THR A 62 -5.38 2.52 14.91
N TRP A 63 -4.72 2.71 13.78
CA TRP A 63 -5.35 2.85 12.46
C TRP A 63 -6.07 1.56 12.04
N ALA A 64 -5.44 0.40 12.23
CA ALA A 64 -6.04 -0.92 11.95
C ALA A 64 -7.35 -1.14 12.72
N THR A 65 -7.39 -0.74 13.99
CA THR A 65 -8.59 -0.82 14.84
C THR A 65 -9.76 -0.05 14.22
N GLU A 66 -9.52 1.16 13.71
CA GLU A 66 -10.57 1.96 13.08
C GLU A 66 -11.01 1.39 11.73
N ILE A 67 -10.07 0.91 10.91
CA ILE A 67 -10.41 0.22 9.67
C ILE A 67 -11.27 -1.02 9.96
N HIS A 68 -10.90 -1.81 10.97
CA HIS A 68 -11.69 -2.98 11.36
C HIS A 68 -13.12 -2.60 11.78
N ARG A 69 -13.28 -1.47 12.48
CA ARG A 69 -14.59 -0.98 12.91
C ARG A 69 -15.49 -0.60 11.73
N VAL A 70 -14.93 0.15 10.75
CA VAL A 70 -15.71 0.66 9.62
C VAL A 70 -15.91 -0.36 8.49
N LEU A 71 -15.02 -1.34 8.38
CA LEU A 71 -15.11 -2.37 7.36
C LEU A 71 -16.33 -3.26 7.62
N SER A 72 -17.10 -3.57 6.57
CA SER A 72 -18.20 -4.55 6.65
C SER A 72 -17.66 -5.95 6.96
N ASP A 73 -18.49 -6.86 7.41
CA ASP A 73 -18.04 -8.19 7.85
C ASP A 73 -17.39 -8.99 6.71
N ASP A 74 -17.95 -8.92 5.50
CA ASP A 74 -17.37 -9.49 4.28
C ASP A 74 -16.44 -8.52 3.52
N GLY A 75 -16.08 -7.40 4.12
CA GLY A 75 -15.27 -6.36 3.48
C GLY A 75 -13.80 -6.74 3.32
N SER A 76 -13.09 -6.01 2.46
CA SER A 76 -11.71 -6.24 2.10
C SER A 76 -10.83 -5.01 2.31
N LEU A 77 -9.69 -5.19 2.98
CA LEU A 77 -8.63 -4.18 3.07
C LEU A 77 -7.46 -4.58 2.16
N PHE A 78 -7.11 -3.70 1.22
CA PHE A 78 -5.90 -3.81 0.42
C PHE A 78 -4.88 -2.80 0.92
N LEU A 79 -3.87 -3.29 1.63
CA LEU A 79 -2.81 -2.50 2.22
C LEU A 79 -1.54 -2.60 1.38
N ASN A 80 -1.22 -1.52 0.66
CA ASN A 80 0.06 -1.42 -0.03
C ASN A 80 1.15 -0.94 0.91
N ILE A 81 2.26 -1.67 0.97
CA ILE A 81 3.40 -1.35 1.82
C ILE A 81 4.71 -1.70 1.11
N GLY A 82 5.64 -0.76 1.12
CA GLY A 82 6.97 -0.93 0.55
C GLY A 82 8.05 -1.02 1.61
N ALA A 83 9.25 -1.29 1.14
CA ALA A 83 10.47 -1.33 1.94
C ALA A 83 11.58 -0.54 1.25
N LYS A 84 12.70 -0.37 1.94
CA LYS A 84 13.97 -0.01 1.32
C LYS A 84 14.95 -1.17 1.52
N PRO A 85 15.91 -1.37 0.63
CA PRO A 85 16.85 -2.50 0.72
C PRO A 85 17.63 -2.56 2.04
N SER A 86 17.87 -1.41 2.66
CA SER A 86 18.54 -1.35 3.98
C SER A 86 17.61 -1.68 5.16
N ASP A 87 16.30 -1.75 4.91
CA ASP A 87 15.27 -2.03 5.91
C ASP A 87 14.14 -2.84 5.26
N PRO A 88 14.40 -4.10 4.87
CA PRO A 88 13.45 -4.94 4.14
C PRO A 88 12.36 -5.53 5.03
N GLY A 89 12.47 -5.39 6.35
CA GLY A 89 11.56 -5.99 7.33
C GLY A 89 10.24 -5.26 7.50
N VAL A 90 10.16 -3.97 7.12
CA VAL A 90 8.99 -3.10 7.38
C VAL A 90 7.66 -3.72 6.97
N PRO A 91 7.46 -4.28 5.76
CA PRO A 91 6.17 -4.84 5.38
C PRO A 91 5.74 -6.00 6.29
N PHE A 92 6.69 -6.81 6.75
CA PHE A 92 6.39 -7.97 7.59
C PHE A 92 6.09 -7.57 9.04
N GLU A 93 6.76 -6.53 9.56
CA GLU A 93 6.46 -5.96 10.87
C GLU A 93 5.05 -5.35 10.89
N VAL A 94 4.71 -4.60 9.83
CA VAL A 94 3.36 -4.04 9.65
C VAL A 94 2.34 -5.17 9.53
N LEU A 95 2.59 -6.17 8.69
CA LEU A 95 1.69 -7.32 8.55
C LEU A 95 1.45 -8.02 9.88
N SER A 96 2.50 -8.21 10.68
CA SER A 96 2.37 -8.83 12.02
C SER A 96 1.43 -8.05 12.92
N ARG A 97 1.46 -6.70 12.88
CA ARG A 97 0.51 -5.86 13.63
C ARG A 97 -0.90 -5.93 13.07
N MET A 98 -1.04 -5.93 11.74
CA MET A 98 -2.35 -6.07 11.09
C MET A 98 -3.04 -7.38 11.45
N GLN A 99 -2.28 -8.47 11.59
CA GLN A 99 -2.81 -9.79 11.94
C GLN A 99 -3.37 -9.91 13.37
N ASN A 100 -3.18 -8.89 14.23
CA ASN A 100 -3.91 -8.79 15.50
C ASN A 100 -5.40 -8.46 15.29
N HIS A 101 -5.77 -7.90 14.14
CA HIS A 101 -7.12 -7.43 13.83
C HIS A 101 -7.73 -8.15 12.62
N PHE A 102 -6.91 -8.64 11.70
CA PHE A 102 -7.34 -9.15 10.41
C PHE A 102 -6.74 -10.51 10.10
N ALA A 103 -7.47 -11.29 9.31
CA ALA A 103 -6.93 -12.47 8.63
C ALA A 103 -6.23 -12.06 7.33
N LEU A 104 -5.02 -12.58 7.09
CA LEU A 104 -4.35 -12.44 5.81
C LEU A 104 -4.97 -13.42 4.81
N GLN A 105 -5.58 -12.90 3.75
CA GLN A 105 -6.22 -13.72 2.71
C GLN A 105 -5.33 -13.92 1.49
N ASN A 106 -4.64 -12.88 1.02
CA ASN A 106 -3.72 -12.96 -0.12
C ASN A 106 -2.52 -12.02 0.05
N VAL A 107 -1.40 -12.41 -0.55
CA VAL A 107 -0.23 -11.56 -0.73
C VAL A 107 -0.07 -11.31 -2.22
N ILE A 108 -0.14 -10.04 -2.63
CA ILE A 108 0.02 -9.60 -3.99
C ILE A 108 1.36 -8.88 -4.10
N HIS A 109 2.18 -9.24 -5.08
CA HIS A 109 3.42 -8.55 -5.39
C HIS A 109 3.16 -7.54 -6.51
N TRP A 110 3.22 -6.26 -6.18
CA TRP A 110 3.13 -5.21 -7.18
C TRP A 110 4.51 -4.95 -7.76
N ILE A 111 4.77 -5.54 -8.92
CA ILE A 111 6.04 -5.34 -9.63
C ILE A 111 6.02 -3.96 -10.29
N LYS A 112 6.91 -3.09 -9.85
CA LYS A 112 7.12 -1.75 -10.44
C LYS A 112 8.00 -1.89 -11.67
N SER A 113 7.43 -1.69 -12.84
CA SER A 113 8.15 -1.75 -14.09
C SER A 113 7.82 -0.56 -14.99
N ILE A 114 8.78 -0.16 -15.79
CA ILE A 114 8.60 0.80 -16.89
C ILE A 114 8.89 0.12 -18.21
N ALA A 115 8.13 0.48 -19.23
CA ALA A 115 8.45 0.12 -20.61
C ALA A 115 9.35 1.21 -21.20
N ILE A 116 10.49 0.81 -21.76
CA ILE A 116 11.39 1.69 -22.50
C ILE A 116 11.22 1.37 -23.97
N GLN A 117 10.90 2.39 -24.79
CA GLN A 117 10.77 2.22 -26.21
C GLN A 117 12.14 1.92 -26.84
N LYS A 118 12.14 1.15 -27.92
CA LYS A 118 13.40 0.74 -28.59
C LYS A 118 14.29 1.94 -28.92
N GLU A 119 13.69 3.05 -29.31
CA GLU A 119 14.36 4.28 -29.71
C GLU A 119 15.11 4.93 -28.54
N ASP A 120 14.62 4.73 -27.30
CA ASP A 120 15.18 5.31 -26.08
C ASP A 120 16.22 4.41 -25.40
N VAL A 121 16.36 3.16 -25.86
CA VAL A 121 17.29 2.17 -25.26
C VAL A 121 18.77 2.51 -25.56
N GLY A 122 19.02 3.39 -26.52
CA GLY A 122 20.39 3.69 -26.96
C GLY A 122 21.00 2.59 -27.83
N ASN A 123 22.32 2.62 -28.00
CA ASN A 123 23.01 1.76 -28.94
C ASN A 123 23.42 0.39 -28.33
N TYR A 124 22.41 -0.44 -28.05
CA TYR A 124 22.60 -1.83 -27.61
C TYR A 124 22.17 -2.79 -28.70
N PRO A 125 23.12 -3.37 -29.50
CA PRO A 125 22.80 -4.09 -30.73
C PRO A 125 21.98 -5.38 -30.51
N HIS A 126 21.99 -5.97 -29.32
CA HIS A 126 21.21 -7.18 -29.02
C HIS A 126 19.79 -6.88 -28.54
N ILE A 127 19.43 -5.61 -28.31
CA ILE A 127 18.06 -5.22 -27.97
C ILE A 127 17.35 -4.83 -29.27
N THR A 128 16.43 -5.68 -29.69
CA THR A 128 15.72 -5.53 -30.98
C THR A 128 14.30 -4.97 -30.84
N GLY A 129 13.81 -4.77 -29.61
CA GLY A 129 12.45 -4.28 -29.36
C GLY A 129 12.37 -3.48 -28.08
N ASN A 130 11.14 -3.09 -27.71
CA ASN A 130 10.87 -2.47 -26.43
C ASN A 130 11.25 -3.40 -25.28
N ILE A 131 11.73 -2.85 -24.18
CA ILE A 131 12.12 -3.63 -22.99
C ILE A 131 11.31 -3.18 -21.78
N GLY A 132 10.98 -4.14 -20.91
CA GLY A 132 10.48 -3.88 -19.56
C GLY A 132 11.64 -3.94 -18.57
N VAL A 133 11.79 -2.92 -17.76
CA VAL A 133 12.78 -2.88 -16.69
C VAL A 133 12.11 -2.55 -15.36
N GLY A 134 12.63 -3.12 -14.27
CA GLY A 134 12.18 -2.77 -12.95
C GLY A 134 12.42 -1.28 -12.68
N HIS A 135 11.39 -0.59 -12.21
CA HIS A 135 11.49 0.81 -11.82
C HIS A 135 12.07 0.91 -10.40
N PHE A 136 13.36 1.14 -10.32
CA PHE A 136 14.08 1.31 -9.05
C PHE A 136 15.13 2.41 -9.17
N LYS A 137 15.48 3.00 -8.05
CA LYS A 137 16.71 3.79 -7.99
C LYS A 137 17.89 2.83 -7.88
N PRO A 138 18.93 2.95 -8.71
CA PRO A 138 20.12 2.12 -8.59
C PRO A 138 20.69 2.21 -7.17
N ILE A 139 20.97 1.05 -6.59
CA ILE A 139 21.56 0.97 -5.25
C ILE A 139 23.07 0.85 -5.42
N ASN A 140 23.78 1.91 -5.07
CA ASN A 140 25.24 1.89 -5.02
C ASN A 140 25.71 1.33 -3.68
N SER A 141 25.52 0.03 -3.48
CA SER A 141 25.93 -0.65 -2.25
C SER A 141 26.37 -2.08 -2.57
N PRO A 142 27.49 -2.56 -1.99
CA PRO A 142 27.90 -3.96 -2.12
C PRO A 142 27.04 -4.92 -1.26
N ARG A 143 26.15 -4.40 -0.42
CA ARG A 143 25.33 -5.18 0.54
C ARG A 143 23.96 -5.55 0.03
N PHE A 144 23.34 -4.71 -0.78
CA PHE A 144 21.93 -4.81 -1.10
C PHE A 144 21.69 -5.08 -2.57
N ILE A 145 20.76 -5.97 -2.84
CA ILE A 145 20.25 -6.24 -4.18
C ILE A 145 19.19 -5.20 -4.52
N ASN A 146 19.12 -4.80 -5.77
CA ASN A 146 18.05 -3.93 -6.27
C ASN A 146 16.70 -4.62 -6.10
N ASP A 147 15.71 -3.84 -5.72
CA ASP A 147 14.35 -4.25 -5.50
C ASP A 147 13.40 -3.42 -6.38
N CYS A 148 12.37 -4.06 -6.93
CA CYS A 148 11.42 -3.40 -7.83
C CYS A 148 9.95 -3.74 -7.50
N HIS A 149 9.65 -4.22 -6.31
CA HIS A 149 8.28 -4.54 -5.93
C HIS A 149 7.84 -3.87 -4.64
N GLU A 150 6.53 -3.84 -4.42
CA GLU A 150 5.87 -3.60 -3.14
C GLU A 150 4.89 -4.72 -2.87
N TYR A 151 4.51 -4.87 -1.62
CA TYR A 151 3.49 -5.82 -1.20
C TYR A 151 2.13 -5.14 -1.14
N ILE A 152 1.10 -5.82 -1.63
CA ILE A 152 -0.28 -5.48 -1.32
C ILE A 152 -0.84 -6.65 -0.51
N PHE A 153 -1.06 -6.42 0.78
CA PHE A 153 -1.71 -7.40 1.64
C PHE A 153 -3.23 -7.26 1.51
N HIS A 154 -3.88 -8.32 1.08
CA HIS A 154 -5.32 -8.44 1.13
C HIS A 154 -5.72 -9.03 2.48
N LEU A 155 -6.38 -8.24 3.27
CA LEU A 155 -6.76 -8.50 4.65
C LEU A 155 -8.27 -8.45 4.79
N THR A 156 -8.85 -9.32 5.62
CA THR A 156 -10.28 -9.45 5.85
C THR A 156 -10.55 -9.63 7.34
N LYS A 157 -11.77 -9.38 7.81
CA LYS A 157 -12.11 -9.59 9.24
C LYS A 157 -11.97 -11.05 9.66
N HIS A 158 -12.30 -11.99 8.76
CA HIS A 158 -12.21 -13.44 9.00
C HIS A 158 -11.71 -14.19 7.77
N GLN A 159 -11.32 -15.45 7.92
CA GLN A 159 -10.61 -16.22 6.90
C GLN A 159 -11.44 -16.69 5.70
N ASN A 160 -12.75 -16.51 5.69
CA ASN A 160 -13.65 -17.14 4.71
C ASN A 160 -14.39 -16.14 3.85
N VAL A 161 -13.89 -14.92 3.71
CA VAL A 161 -14.50 -13.91 2.85
C VAL A 161 -14.40 -14.35 1.40
N LYS A 162 -15.54 -14.43 0.73
CA LYS A 162 -15.62 -14.82 -0.68
C LYS A 162 -15.38 -13.60 -1.55
N LEU A 163 -14.53 -13.76 -2.54
CA LEU A 163 -14.36 -12.76 -3.59
C LEU A 163 -15.31 -13.06 -4.72
N ASP A 164 -15.97 -12.02 -5.23
CA ASP A 164 -16.66 -12.09 -6.52
C ASP A 164 -15.61 -12.21 -7.63
N ARG A 165 -15.65 -13.30 -8.35
CA ARG A 165 -14.75 -13.59 -9.48
C ARG A 165 -15.59 -13.52 -10.75
N LEU A 166 -15.48 -12.40 -11.45
CA LEU A 166 -16.03 -12.27 -12.79
C LEU A 166 -15.28 -13.16 -13.79
#